data_f17c7dbac41b9487107cef51c24b5fda
#
_entry.id   f17c7dbac41b9487107cef51c24b5fda
#
_cell.length_a   1.000
_cell.length_b   1.000
_cell.length_c   1.000
_cell.angle_alpha   90.00
_cell.angle_beta   90.00
_cell.angle_gamma   90.00
#
_symmetry.space_group_name_H-M   'P 1'
#
loop_
_entity.id
_entity.type
_entity.pdbx_description
1 polymer ?
#
loop_
_entity_poly.entity_id
_entity_poly.type
_entity_poly.pdbx_seq_one_letter_code
_entity_poly.pdbx_strand_id
1 'polypeptide(L)'
;MRSSRTRRWGVVCVVAAAAGLVTVHSPTSAAPAVAGPGQVDLTFLNINDFHGRIDANTVKWAGTVEMLRAAAGEANTALLAAGDNVSASLFASAVQGDQPTIDVLNALDLDASAVGNHELDQGFLDLTGRIINGGANAQFAFLAANIYDSGGDTVLPEYALLTVGGQTVGVIGAVTQETPSLVSPGGVVGLTFGDPVDAVNRVAAELSDGNPAN
;
A
#
# COMPACT_ATOMS: atom_id res chain seq x y z
N MET A 1 -18.66 -32.01 21.91
CA MET A 1 -18.68 -30.54 21.95
C MET A 1 -17.42 -30.01 21.26
N ARG A 2 -17.54 -29.58 20.01
CA ARG A 2 -16.43 -28.97 19.27
C ARG A 2 -16.50 -27.48 19.49
N SER A 3 -15.49 -26.89 20.13
CA SER A 3 -15.32 -25.45 20.32
C SER A 3 -15.00 -24.83 18.93
N SER A 4 -15.92 -24.06 18.41
CA SER A 4 -15.68 -23.22 17.24
C SER A 4 -14.79 -22.04 17.69
N ARG A 5 -13.51 -22.10 17.31
CA ARG A 5 -12.64 -20.92 17.40
C ARG A 5 -13.07 -19.94 16.31
N THR A 6 -13.78 -18.90 16.68
CA THR A 6 -14.00 -17.74 15.83
C THR A 6 -12.66 -17.10 15.54
N ARG A 7 -12.18 -17.21 14.30
CA ARG A 7 -11.05 -16.42 13.80
C ARG A 7 -11.49 -14.96 13.80
N ARG A 8 -10.83 -14.15 14.59
CA ARG A 8 -10.97 -12.70 14.53
C ARG A 8 -10.09 -12.19 13.40
N TRP A 9 -10.69 -11.69 12.34
CA TRP A 9 -10.02 -10.99 11.27
C TRP A 9 -9.75 -9.55 11.72
N GLY A 10 -8.50 -9.09 11.59
CA GLY A 10 -8.16 -7.69 11.73
C GLY A 10 -8.09 -7.08 10.34
N VAL A 11 -8.95 -6.12 10.04
CA VAL A 11 -8.90 -5.33 8.81
C VAL A 11 -8.06 -4.08 9.09
N VAL A 12 -6.98 -3.90 8.36
CA VAL A 12 -6.20 -2.66 8.35
C VAL A 12 -6.51 -1.93 7.06
N CYS A 13 -7.20 -0.81 7.18
CA CYS A 13 -7.47 0.07 6.05
C CYS A 13 -6.34 1.09 5.93
N VAL A 14 -5.60 1.07 4.82
CA VAL A 14 -4.69 2.15 4.46
C VAL A 14 -5.44 3.09 3.52
N VAL A 15 -5.95 4.19 4.06
CA VAL A 15 -6.60 5.24 3.28
C VAL A 15 -5.58 6.34 3.03
N ALA A 16 -5.20 6.55 1.78
CA ALA A 16 -4.45 7.72 1.37
C ALA A 16 -5.43 8.91 1.25
N ALA A 17 -5.55 9.74 2.29
CA ALA A 17 -6.23 11.01 2.22
C ALA A 17 -5.19 12.12 2.14
N ALA A 18 -5.08 12.76 1.00
CA ALA A 18 -4.32 13.99 0.85
C ALA A 18 -5.15 15.16 1.35
N ALA A 19 -4.81 15.74 2.51
CA ALA A 19 -4.97 17.18 2.79
C ALA A 19 -4.41 17.54 4.18
N GLY A 20 -3.45 18.44 4.15
CA GLY A 20 -2.64 19.00 5.18
C GLY A 20 -3.23 19.32 6.54
N LEU A 21 -2.52 18.92 7.54
CA LEU A 21 -2.02 19.76 8.66
C LEU A 21 -0.94 18.94 9.39
N VAL A 22 0.31 19.31 9.21
CA VAL A 22 1.41 18.70 9.97
C VAL A 22 1.37 19.26 11.38
N THR A 23 0.81 18.52 12.31
CA THR A 23 1.12 18.69 13.73
C THR A 23 2.26 17.74 14.05
N VAL A 24 3.45 18.30 14.22
CA VAL A 24 4.61 17.55 14.71
C VAL A 24 4.34 17.14 16.16
N HIS A 25 3.87 15.93 16.35
CA HIS A 25 3.91 15.29 17.66
C HIS A 25 5.28 14.62 17.79
N SER A 26 6.05 15.06 18.79
CA SER A 26 7.27 14.36 19.17
C SER A 26 6.92 12.90 19.47
N PRO A 27 7.65 11.92 18.92
CA PRO A 27 7.40 10.54 19.26
C PRO A 27 7.75 10.34 20.74
N THR A 28 6.76 10.28 21.59
CA THR A 28 6.92 9.60 22.87
C THR A 28 7.16 8.12 22.52
N SER A 29 8.40 7.68 22.67
CA SER A 29 8.76 6.28 22.58
C SER A 29 7.97 5.54 23.67
N ALA A 30 6.79 5.05 23.33
CA ALA A 30 6.12 4.04 24.12
C ALA A 30 6.97 2.79 24.01
N ALA A 31 7.48 2.31 25.15
CA ALA A 31 8.10 0.98 25.19
C ALA A 31 7.09 -0.03 24.61
N PRO A 32 7.54 -1.01 23.80
CA PRO A 32 6.65 -2.02 23.26
C PRO A 32 5.90 -2.68 24.43
N ALA A 33 4.57 -2.68 24.34
CA ALA A 33 3.75 -3.40 25.31
C ALA A 33 4.10 -4.88 25.16
N VAL A 34 4.43 -5.53 26.28
CA VAL A 34 4.68 -6.97 26.25
C VAL A 34 3.34 -7.65 25.99
N ALA A 35 3.26 -8.40 24.88
CA ALA A 35 2.07 -9.14 24.52
C ALA A 35 1.62 -10.06 25.66
N GLY A 36 0.34 -10.03 26.00
CA GLY A 36 -0.25 -10.95 26.96
C GLY A 36 -0.32 -12.39 26.39
N PRO A 37 -0.55 -13.40 27.23
CA PRO A 37 -0.68 -14.78 26.75
C PRO A 37 -1.74 -14.91 25.65
N GLY A 38 -1.33 -15.36 24.45
CA GLY A 38 -2.19 -15.53 23.30
C GLY A 38 -2.41 -14.26 22.45
N GLN A 39 -1.71 -13.16 22.76
CA GLN A 39 -1.65 -11.96 21.92
C GLN A 39 -0.40 -12.02 21.01
N VAL A 40 -0.53 -11.49 19.83
CA VAL A 40 0.57 -11.30 18.87
C VAL A 40 0.60 -9.81 18.52
N ASP A 41 1.76 -9.20 18.70
CA ASP A 41 1.96 -7.81 18.26
C ASP A 41 2.33 -7.81 16.79
N LEU A 42 1.56 -7.08 15.98
CA LEU A 42 1.83 -6.87 14.56
C LEU A 42 2.31 -5.43 14.35
N THR A 43 3.34 -5.28 13.54
CA THR A 43 3.91 -3.98 13.20
C THR A 43 3.68 -3.68 11.73
N PHE A 44 3.06 -2.53 11.45
CA PHE A 44 2.88 -2.02 10.09
C PHE A 44 3.72 -0.77 9.93
N LEU A 45 4.75 -0.87 9.09
CA LEU A 45 5.52 0.27 8.62
C LEU A 45 4.82 0.80 7.37
N ASN A 46 4.53 2.09 7.34
CA ASN A 46 3.86 2.69 6.19
C ASN A 46 4.63 3.89 5.68
N ILE A 47 4.70 4.00 4.36
CA ILE A 47 5.22 5.16 3.65
C ILE A 47 4.12 5.72 2.74
N ASN A 48 4.27 6.96 2.35
CA ASN A 48 3.46 7.61 1.33
C ASN A 48 4.29 8.71 0.65
N ASP A 49 3.92 9.09 -0.55
CA ASP A 49 4.54 10.19 -1.30
C ASP A 49 6.08 10.03 -1.40
N PHE A 50 6.53 8.81 -1.74
CA PHE A 50 7.97 8.57 -1.88
C PHE A 50 8.55 9.35 -3.06
N HIS A 51 7.80 9.47 -4.18
CA HIS A 51 8.12 10.31 -5.32
C HIS A 51 9.57 10.17 -5.78
N GLY A 52 10.03 8.94 -5.94
CA GLY A 52 11.39 8.70 -6.44
C GLY A 52 12.47 9.45 -5.68
N ARG A 53 12.35 9.57 -4.36
CA ARG A 53 13.30 10.25 -3.46
C ARG A 53 14.59 9.49 -3.32
N ILE A 54 15.24 9.23 -4.48
CA ILE A 54 16.54 8.56 -4.55
C ILE A 54 17.64 9.60 -4.38
N ASP A 55 18.10 9.78 -3.15
CA ASP A 55 19.12 10.75 -2.75
C ASP A 55 20.00 10.23 -1.61
N ALA A 56 20.80 11.10 -1.01
CA ALA A 56 21.70 10.76 0.10
C ALA A 56 20.97 10.28 1.38
N ASN A 57 19.65 10.47 1.48
CA ASN A 57 18.85 10.03 2.61
C ASN A 57 18.22 8.64 2.39
N THR A 58 18.20 8.14 1.15
CA THR A 58 17.59 6.84 0.80
C THR A 58 18.16 5.71 1.66
N VAL A 59 19.50 5.66 1.81
CA VAL A 59 20.17 4.64 2.64
C VAL A 59 19.80 4.78 4.13
N LYS A 60 19.67 6.01 4.62
CA LYS A 60 19.30 6.25 6.02
C LYS A 60 17.86 5.83 6.29
N TRP A 61 16.96 6.15 5.36
CA TRP A 61 15.58 5.75 5.42
C TRP A 61 15.44 4.22 5.37
N ALA A 62 16.10 3.57 4.41
CA ALA A 62 16.14 2.12 4.29
C ALA A 62 16.67 1.47 5.59
N GLY A 63 17.78 1.98 6.12
CA GLY A 63 18.30 1.51 7.40
C GLY A 63 17.35 1.71 8.59
N THR A 64 16.48 2.74 8.55
CA THR A 64 15.43 2.92 9.56
C THR A 64 14.35 1.86 9.43
N VAL A 65 13.92 1.55 8.21
CA VAL A 65 12.94 0.47 7.94
C VAL A 65 13.48 -0.86 8.48
N GLU A 66 14.71 -1.22 8.11
CA GLU A 66 15.35 -2.45 8.55
C GLU A 66 15.53 -2.52 10.08
N MET A 67 15.91 -1.42 10.71
CA MET A 67 16.04 -1.35 12.17
C MET A 67 14.70 -1.57 12.87
N LEU A 68 13.62 -0.97 12.37
CA LEU A 68 12.27 -1.11 12.94
C LEU A 68 11.74 -2.53 12.73
N ARG A 69 11.97 -3.11 11.55
CA ARG A 69 11.61 -4.48 11.21
C ARG A 69 12.33 -5.48 12.13
N ALA A 70 13.65 -5.31 12.30
CA ALA A 70 14.44 -6.15 13.20
C ALA A 70 13.99 -6.03 14.66
N ALA A 71 13.62 -4.83 15.12
CA ALA A 71 13.16 -4.61 16.49
C ALA A 71 11.79 -5.24 16.77
N ALA A 72 10.88 -5.25 15.80
CA ALA A 72 9.54 -5.82 15.92
C ALA A 72 9.49 -7.32 15.61
N GLY A 73 10.51 -7.83 14.91
CA GLY A 73 10.59 -9.17 14.38
C GLY A 73 10.08 -9.24 12.95
N GLU A 74 10.89 -9.78 12.05
CA GLU A 74 10.64 -9.89 10.61
C GLU A 74 9.26 -10.45 10.30
N ALA A 75 8.93 -11.61 10.90
CA ALA A 75 7.66 -12.29 10.66
C ALA A 75 6.44 -11.53 11.19
N ASN A 76 6.63 -10.54 12.05
CA ASN A 76 5.57 -9.74 12.68
C ASN A 76 5.41 -8.37 12.02
N THR A 77 6.17 -8.08 10.96
CA THR A 77 6.22 -6.76 10.34
C THR A 77 5.79 -6.84 8.89
N ALA A 78 4.99 -5.87 8.44
CA ALA A 78 4.74 -5.60 7.03
C ALA A 78 5.13 -4.17 6.69
N LEU A 79 5.71 -3.97 5.51
CA LEU A 79 5.99 -2.67 4.93
C LEU A 79 4.95 -2.36 3.85
N LEU A 80 4.25 -1.26 4.01
CA LEU A 80 3.17 -0.84 3.12
C LEU A 80 3.45 0.55 2.55
N ALA A 81 2.85 0.85 1.40
CA ALA A 81 2.84 2.20 0.85
C ALA A 81 1.40 2.65 0.56
N ALA A 82 1.13 3.92 0.82
CA ALA A 82 -0.17 4.54 0.57
C ALA A 82 -0.26 5.20 -0.82
N GLY A 83 0.66 4.88 -1.73
CA GLY A 83 0.71 5.40 -3.09
C GLY A 83 1.70 6.55 -3.27
N ASP A 84 1.72 7.10 -4.48
CA ASP A 84 2.60 8.17 -4.94
C ASP A 84 4.10 7.82 -4.77
N ASN A 85 4.45 6.58 -5.08
CA ASN A 85 5.82 6.10 -5.02
C ASN A 85 6.65 6.59 -6.21
N VAL A 86 6.03 6.62 -7.40
CA VAL A 86 6.63 7.00 -8.68
C VAL A 86 6.04 8.31 -9.18
N SER A 87 6.66 8.86 -10.20
CA SER A 87 6.34 10.16 -10.82
C SER A 87 6.54 11.36 -9.88
N ALA A 88 6.53 12.57 -10.42
CA ALA A 88 7.00 13.77 -9.73
C ALA A 88 8.35 13.57 -9.00
N SER A 89 9.15 12.64 -9.50
CA SER A 89 10.34 12.09 -8.88
C SER A 89 11.54 13.02 -8.97
N LEU A 90 12.49 12.81 -8.06
CA LEU A 90 13.81 13.44 -8.20
C LEU A 90 14.50 13.00 -9.49
N PHE A 91 15.36 13.86 -10.01
CA PHE A 91 16.02 13.65 -11.31
C PHE A 91 16.67 12.27 -11.45
N ALA A 92 17.31 11.77 -10.39
CA ALA A 92 18.00 10.48 -10.43
C ALA A 92 17.04 9.30 -10.72
N SER A 93 15.81 9.35 -10.25
CA SER A 93 14.78 8.35 -10.52
C SER A 93 14.05 8.66 -11.82
N ALA A 94 13.60 9.91 -12.00
CA ALA A 94 12.79 10.35 -13.13
C ALA A 94 13.44 10.03 -14.50
N VAL A 95 14.75 10.30 -14.66
CA VAL A 95 15.45 10.07 -15.95
C VAL A 95 15.61 8.60 -16.31
N GLN A 96 15.37 7.71 -15.37
CA GLN A 96 15.41 6.26 -15.53
C GLN A 96 14.00 5.64 -15.48
N GLY A 97 12.97 6.47 -15.67
CA GLY A 97 11.59 6.00 -15.67
C GLY A 97 11.17 5.39 -14.32
N ASP A 98 11.69 5.93 -13.21
CA ASP A 98 11.46 5.48 -11.83
C ASP A 98 11.92 4.04 -11.51
N GLN A 99 12.75 3.43 -12.37
CA GLN A 99 13.31 2.11 -12.08
C GLN A 99 14.08 2.08 -10.75
N PRO A 100 14.96 3.07 -10.41
CA PRO A 100 15.63 3.08 -9.12
C PRO A 100 14.69 3.09 -7.91
N THR A 101 13.51 3.69 -8.05
CA THR A 101 12.47 3.66 -7.00
C THR A 101 11.94 2.25 -6.82
N ILE A 102 11.55 1.60 -7.91
CA ILE A 102 11.05 0.22 -7.87
C ILE A 102 12.10 -0.74 -7.30
N ASP A 103 13.36 -0.58 -7.71
CA ASP A 103 14.47 -1.42 -7.23
C ASP A 103 14.67 -1.27 -5.71
N VAL A 104 14.59 -0.05 -5.18
CA VAL A 104 14.71 0.20 -3.73
C VAL A 104 13.51 -0.37 -2.97
N LEU A 105 12.29 -0.20 -3.47
CA LEU A 105 11.09 -0.72 -2.82
C LEU A 105 11.07 -2.27 -2.84
N ASN A 106 11.50 -2.88 -3.94
CA ASN A 106 11.69 -4.33 -4.02
C ASN A 106 12.77 -4.82 -3.03
N ALA A 107 13.92 -4.11 -2.96
CA ALA A 107 15.02 -4.47 -2.06
C ALA A 107 14.66 -4.35 -0.57
N LEU A 108 13.64 -3.57 -0.25
CA LEU A 108 13.09 -3.42 1.10
C LEU A 108 11.89 -4.34 1.35
N ASP A 109 11.61 -5.27 0.43
CA ASP A 109 10.47 -6.18 0.52
C ASP A 109 9.17 -5.44 0.86
N LEU A 110 8.82 -4.41 0.02
CA LEU A 110 7.52 -3.76 0.12
C LEU A 110 6.43 -4.80 -0.14
N ASP A 111 5.51 -4.98 0.78
CA ASP A 111 4.47 -6.02 0.66
C ASP A 111 3.34 -5.61 -0.27
N ALA A 112 2.86 -4.37 -0.13
CA ALA A 112 1.80 -3.83 -0.97
C ALA A 112 1.81 -2.30 -0.99
N SER A 113 1.30 -1.73 -2.08
CA SER A 113 1.06 -0.30 -2.23
C SER A 113 -0.37 -0.04 -2.71
N ALA A 114 -1.05 0.93 -2.12
CA ALA A 114 -2.18 1.53 -2.82
C ALA A 114 -1.66 2.25 -4.07
N VAL A 115 -2.51 2.39 -5.09
CA VAL A 115 -2.26 3.30 -6.21
C VAL A 115 -2.57 4.72 -5.71
N GLY A 116 -1.62 5.65 -5.89
CA GLY A 116 -1.86 7.07 -5.73
C GLY A 116 -2.19 7.72 -7.09
N ASN A 117 -2.44 9.02 -7.09
CA ASN A 117 -2.72 9.71 -8.37
C ASN A 117 -1.48 9.78 -9.27
N HIS A 118 -0.29 9.90 -8.70
CA HIS A 118 0.95 10.01 -9.47
C HIS A 118 1.38 8.71 -10.16
N GLU A 119 0.92 7.55 -9.71
CA GLU A 119 1.08 6.31 -10.46
C GLU A 119 0.42 6.37 -11.84
N LEU A 120 -0.52 7.29 -12.05
CA LEU A 120 -1.26 7.46 -13.31
C LEU A 120 -0.76 8.63 -14.18
N ASP A 121 0.29 9.34 -13.78
CA ASP A 121 0.83 10.49 -14.54
C ASP A 121 1.27 10.12 -15.96
N GLN A 122 1.84 8.93 -16.16
CA GLN A 122 2.24 8.39 -17.45
C GLN A 122 1.16 7.52 -18.09
N GLY A 123 0.02 7.38 -17.43
CA GLY A 123 -1.14 6.60 -17.88
C GLY A 123 -1.22 5.19 -17.29
N PHE A 124 -2.43 4.66 -17.26
CA PHE A 124 -2.71 3.34 -16.71
C PHE A 124 -1.95 2.21 -17.41
N LEU A 125 -1.75 2.32 -18.72
CA LEU A 125 -0.96 1.33 -19.48
C LEU A 125 0.53 1.36 -19.12
N ASP A 126 1.05 2.51 -18.73
CA ASP A 126 2.42 2.62 -18.22
C ASP A 126 2.54 1.96 -16.85
N LEU A 127 1.61 2.24 -15.95
CA LEU A 127 1.56 1.59 -14.63
C LEU A 127 1.52 0.06 -14.79
N THR A 128 0.59 -0.47 -15.56
CA THR A 128 0.41 -1.93 -15.69
C THR A 128 1.50 -2.61 -16.51
N GLY A 129 1.98 -1.96 -17.58
CA GLY A 129 2.93 -2.54 -18.53
C GLY A 129 4.38 -2.39 -18.11
N ARG A 130 4.78 -1.24 -17.60
CA ARG A 130 6.18 -0.93 -17.26
C ARG A 130 6.46 -1.04 -15.77
N ILE A 131 5.66 -0.38 -14.94
CA ILE A 131 5.89 -0.36 -13.49
C ILE A 131 5.57 -1.73 -12.87
N ILE A 132 4.39 -2.26 -13.10
CA ILE A 132 3.97 -3.56 -12.54
C ILE A 132 4.57 -4.71 -13.36
N ASN A 133 4.39 -4.68 -14.69
CA ASN A 133 4.86 -5.70 -15.63
C ASN A 133 4.49 -7.14 -15.18
N GLY A 134 3.24 -7.33 -14.77
CA GLY A 134 2.78 -8.65 -14.28
C GLY A 134 3.50 -9.15 -13.03
N GLY A 135 4.09 -8.27 -12.23
CA GLY A 135 4.90 -8.61 -11.06
C GLY A 135 6.38 -8.87 -11.37
N ALA A 136 6.78 -8.76 -12.64
CA ALA A 136 8.18 -8.98 -13.03
C ALA A 136 9.08 -7.77 -12.71
N ASN A 137 8.50 -6.58 -12.58
CA ASN A 137 9.23 -5.36 -12.22
C ASN A 137 8.91 -4.96 -10.77
N ALA A 138 7.75 -4.40 -10.46
CA ALA A 138 7.32 -4.25 -9.07
C ALA A 138 6.92 -5.62 -8.50
N GLN A 139 7.66 -6.11 -7.51
CA GLN A 139 7.45 -7.43 -6.90
C GLN A 139 6.40 -7.40 -5.78
N PHE A 140 5.88 -6.22 -5.47
CA PHE A 140 4.80 -5.96 -4.53
C PHE A 140 3.48 -5.70 -5.27
N ALA A 141 2.36 -5.90 -4.57
CA ALA A 141 1.05 -5.68 -5.16
C ALA A 141 0.70 -4.18 -5.20
N PHE A 142 0.26 -3.68 -6.37
CA PHE A 142 -0.47 -2.42 -6.46
C PHE A 142 -1.97 -2.69 -6.31
N LEU A 143 -2.62 -1.96 -5.41
CA LEU A 143 -4.01 -2.18 -4.99
C LEU A 143 -4.88 -0.96 -5.29
N ALA A 144 -6.09 -1.20 -5.84
CA ALA A 144 -7.03 -0.13 -6.14
C ALA A 144 -8.49 -0.62 -6.12
N ALA A 145 -9.14 -0.56 -4.98
CA ALA A 145 -10.53 -1.02 -4.80
C ALA A 145 -11.58 -0.10 -5.42
N ASN A 146 -11.21 1.12 -5.82
CA ASN A 146 -12.13 2.14 -6.33
C ASN A 146 -11.76 2.70 -7.71
N ILE A 147 -10.90 2.02 -8.47
CA ILE A 147 -10.63 2.33 -9.88
C ILE A 147 -11.31 1.28 -10.75
N TYR A 148 -12.17 1.73 -11.65
CA TYR A 148 -12.98 0.87 -12.50
C TYR A 148 -12.78 1.18 -13.97
N ASP A 149 -12.94 0.18 -14.83
CA ASP A 149 -13.01 0.34 -16.27
C ASP A 149 -14.41 0.79 -16.72
N SER A 150 -14.61 0.91 -18.03
CA SER A 150 -15.90 1.28 -18.62
C SER A 150 -17.00 0.23 -18.44
N GLY A 151 -16.65 -1.00 -18.08
CA GLY A 151 -17.59 -2.09 -17.77
C GLY A 151 -18.03 -2.06 -16.30
N GLY A 152 -17.33 -1.32 -15.44
CA GLY A 152 -17.56 -1.26 -14.01
C GLY A 152 -16.75 -2.29 -13.23
N ASP A 153 -15.83 -3.00 -13.87
CA ASP A 153 -14.93 -3.95 -13.23
C ASP A 153 -13.69 -3.24 -12.68
N THR A 154 -13.17 -3.68 -11.54
CA THR A 154 -11.93 -3.13 -10.97
C THR A 154 -10.73 -3.47 -11.86
N VAL A 155 -9.87 -2.47 -12.08
CA VAL A 155 -8.75 -2.60 -13.04
C VAL A 155 -7.47 -3.17 -12.44
N LEU A 156 -7.40 -3.25 -11.12
CA LEU A 156 -6.30 -3.81 -10.33
C LEU A 156 -6.88 -4.63 -9.18
N PRO A 157 -6.07 -5.48 -8.51
CA PRO A 157 -6.48 -6.12 -7.27
C PRO A 157 -6.97 -5.10 -6.25
N GLU A 158 -8.08 -5.40 -5.62
CA GLU A 158 -8.68 -4.51 -4.62
C GLU A 158 -7.95 -4.60 -3.27
N TYR A 159 -7.41 -5.79 -2.98
CA TYR A 159 -6.73 -6.11 -1.72
C TYR A 159 -5.62 -7.14 -1.93
N ALA A 160 -4.78 -7.26 -0.91
CA ALA A 160 -3.83 -8.35 -0.75
C ALA A 160 -4.02 -9.02 0.62
N LEU A 161 -3.82 -10.34 0.69
CA LEU A 161 -3.78 -11.06 1.95
C LEU A 161 -2.33 -11.34 2.33
N LEU A 162 -1.89 -10.76 3.44
CA LEU A 162 -0.55 -10.94 3.99
C LEU A 162 -0.59 -11.87 5.19
N THR A 163 0.48 -12.62 5.42
CA THR A 163 0.68 -13.38 6.67
C THR A 163 1.67 -12.61 7.54
N VAL A 164 1.19 -12.00 8.62
CA VAL A 164 2.00 -11.22 9.56
C VAL A 164 1.81 -11.80 10.95
N GLY A 165 2.89 -12.19 11.63
CA GLY A 165 2.81 -12.81 12.95
C GLY A 165 1.96 -14.08 12.99
N GLY A 166 1.89 -14.82 11.89
CA GLY A 166 1.03 -15.99 11.74
C GLY A 166 -0.47 -15.66 11.64
N GLN A 167 -0.82 -14.38 11.50
CA GLN A 167 -2.19 -13.92 11.27
C GLN A 167 -2.39 -13.56 9.79
N THR A 168 -3.57 -13.80 9.27
CA THR A 168 -3.96 -13.29 7.94
C THR A 168 -4.45 -11.86 8.08
N VAL A 169 -3.85 -10.96 7.32
CA VAL A 169 -4.15 -9.53 7.30
C VAL A 169 -4.57 -9.14 5.89
N GLY A 170 -5.80 -8.62 5.74
CA GLY A 170 -6.26 -8.03 4.50
C GLY A 170 -5.79 -6.58 4.39
N VAL A 171 -5.09 -6.24 3.31
CA VAL A 171 -4.66 -4.88 2.97
C VAL A 171 -5.49 -4.42 1.78
N ILE A 172 -6.26 -3.35 1.93
CA ILE A 172 -7.13 -2.81 0.88
C ILE A 172 -6.53 -1.49 0.40
N GLY A 173 -6.34 -1.34 -0.91
CA GLY A 173 -5.86 -0.10 -1.52
C GLY A 173 -7.00 0.74 -2.08
N ALA A 174 -6.93 2.06 -1.91
CA ALA A 174 -7.86 2.99 -2.54
C ALA A 174 -7.15 4.32 -2.85
N VAL A 175 -7.62 5.00 -3.88
CA VAL A 175 -7.10 6.30 -4.33
C VAL A 175 -8.18 7.38 -4.15
N THR A 176 -7.76 8.64 -4.10
CA THR A 176 -8.73 9.75 -4.05
C THR A 176 -9.63 9.78 -5.28
N GLN A 177 -10.92 10.02 -5.05
CA GLN A 177 -11.91 10.19 -6.13
C GLN A 177 -11.59 11.42 -7.01
N GLU A 178 -10.78 12.35 -6.53
CA GLU A 178 -10.38 13.57 -7.23
C GLU A 178 -9.28 13.33 -8.29
N THR A 179 -8.73 12.13 -8.39
CA THR A 179 -7.63 11.76 -9.30
C THR A 179 -7.81 12.29 -10.72
N PRO A 180 -9.01 12.27 -11.38
CA PRO A 180 -9.15 12.81 -12.71
C PRO A 180 -8.87 14.33 -12.84
N SER A 181 -8.91 15.06 -11.73
CA SER A 181 -8.57 16.49 -11.69
C SER A 181 -7.11 16.76 -11.33
N LEU A 182 -6.39 15.74 -10.85
CA LEU A 182 -5.02 15.84 -10.37
C LEU A 182 -3.99 15.41 -11.41
N VAL A 183 -4.38 14.57 -12.37
CA VAL A 183 -3.49 14.05 -13.41
C VAL A 183 -3.92 14.52 -14.81
N SER A 184 -3.01 14.36 -15.79
CA SER A 184 -3.34 14.65 -17.17
C SER A 184 -4.51 13.79 -17.65
N PRO A 185 -5.49 14.35 -18.41
CA PRO A 185 -6.65 13.58 -18.86
C PRO A 185 -6.30 12.29 -19.61
N GLY A 186 -5.16 12.28 -20.32
CA GLY A 186 -4.66 11.09 -21.03
C GLY A 186 -4.27 9.94 -20.07
N GLY A 187 -3.93 10.23 -18.84
CA GLY A 187 -3.51 9.24 -17.85
C GLY A 187 -4.64 8.37 -17.31
N VAL A 188 -5.88 8.87 -17.41
CA VAL A 188 -7.07 8.24 -16.80
C VAL A 188 -8.15 7.91 -17.81
N VAL A 189 -7.81 7.88 -19.10
CA VAL A 189 -8.78 7.55 -20.17
C VAL A 189 -9.41 6.19 -19.95
N GLY A 190 -10.74 6.13 -19.95
CA GLY A 190 -11.50 4.90 -19.78
C GLY A 190 -11.59 4.40 -18.34
N LEU A 191 -11.08 5.19 -17.38
CA LEU A 191 -11.17 4.89 -15.95
C LEU A 191 -12.23 5.75 -15.27
N THR A 192 -12.87 5.16 -14.26
CA THR A 192 -13.74 5.87 -13.32
C THR A 192 -13.24 5.64 -11.88
N PHE A 193 -13.43 6.65 -11.04
CA PHE A 193 -12.93 6.65 -9.66
C PHE A 193 -14.13 6.78 -8.71
N GLY A 194 -14.43 5.69 -8.01
CA GLY A 194 -15.52 5.62 -7.04
C GLY A 194 -15.15 6.25 -5.70
N ASP A 195 -16.15 6.34 -4.82
CA ASP A 195 -15.93 6.74 -3.43
C ASP A 195 -15.01 5.73 -2.74
N PRO A 196 -13.85 6.15 -2.20
CA PRO A 196 -12.90 5.24 -1.55
C PRO A 196 -13.47 4.62 -0.27
N VAL A 197 -14.34 5.32 0.45
CA VAL A 197 -14.95 4.80 1.69
C VAL A 197 -15.93 3.68 1.37
N ASP A 198 -16.77 3.86 0.35
CA ASP A 198 -17.71 2.84 -0.08
C ASP A 198 -16.99 1.59 -0.59
N ALA A 199 -15.94 1.77 -1.40
CA ALA A 199 -15.14 0.66 -1.93
C ALA A 199 -14.43 -0.11 -0.81
N VAL A 200 -13.77 0.58 0.11
CA VAL A 200 -13.09 -0.06 1.26
C VAL A 200 -14.06 -0.79 2.14
N ASN A 201 -15.24 -0.21 2.45
CA ASN A 201 -16.26 -0.87 3.26
C ASN A 201 -16.83 -2.12 2.58
N ARG A 202 -17.03 -2.08 1.26
CA ARG A 202 -17.48 -3.23 0.48
C ARG A 202 -16.48 -4.38 0.58
N VAL A 203 -15.21 -4.13 0.25
CA VAL A 203 -14.16 -5.17 0.30
C VAL A 203 -13.94 -5.68 1.73
N ALA A 204 -13.96 -4.79 2.74
CA ALA A 204 -13.85 -5.19 4.13
C ALA A 204 -15.00 -6.10 4.59
N ALA A 205 -16.21 -5.84 4.11
CA ALA A 205 -17.38 -6.70 4.38
C ALA A 205 -17.22 -8.08 3.72
N GLU A 206 -16.77 -8.13 2.47
CA GLU A 206 -16.48 -9.37 1.76
C GLU A 206 -15.43 -10.21 2.48
N LEU A 207 -14.30 -9.60 2.87
CA LEU A 207 -13.23 -10.28 3.60
C LEU A 207 -13.65 -10.75 5.01
N SER A 208 -14.73 -10.22 5.57
CA SER A 208 -15.20 -10.51 6.93
C SER A 208 -16.45 -11.39 6.97
N ASP A 209 -16.98 -11.83 5.85
CA ASP A 209 -18.23 -12.60 5.75
C ASP A 209 -18.09 -14.06 6.21
N GLY A 210 -16.87 -14.51 6.49
CA GLY A 210 -16.55 -15.87 6.91
C GLY A 210 -16.50 -16.90 5.77
N ASN A 211 -16.54 -16.43 4.53
CA ASN A 211 -16.35 -17.27 3.37
C ASN A 211 -14.86 -17.67 3.23
N PRO A 212 -14.54 -18.97 3.25
CA PRO A 212 -13.14 -19.41 3.14
C PRO A 212 -12.54 -19.24 1.73
N ALA A 213 -13.34 -18.79 0.75
CA ALA A 213 -12.88 -18.52 -0.61
C ALA A 213 -12.31 -17.12 -0.81
N ASN A 214 -12.43 -16.25 0.19
CA ASN A 214 -11.84 -14.90 0.22
C ASN A 214 -10.43 -14.95 0.80
#